data_a6187cea2ec3cba0ea335db4274ea53a
#
_entry.id   a6187cea2ec3cba0ea335db4274ea53a
#
_cell.length_a   1.000
_cell.length_b   1.000
_cell.length_c   1.000
_cell.angle_alpha   90.00
_cell.angle_beta   90.00
_cell.angle_gamma   90.00
#
_symmetry.space_group_name_H-M   'P 1'
#
loop_
_entity.id
_entity.type
_entity.pdbx_description
1 polymer ?
#
loop_
_entity_poly.entity_id
_entity_poly.type
_entity_poly.pdbx_seq_one_letter_code
_entity_poly.pdbx_strand_id
1 'polypeptide(L)'
;MIKIKTSFLIGTVLFAAILRGNDMFGQNTAKSKSTVSIAKAKLPFEMPEVQIPRFKVDTLNIIDFGAIPNSEELCTKAINDAIQKCSESGGGVVVIPAGLWTTGPIKMKSNVNLHTKNGAFISFTSDLNQYQLIESYFEGNKVLRCESPIMGVGLENIAITGQGIFDGNGSAWRPVKIGKMTAGQWQELVQSGGVLSKDGKIWYPSEGARTADEEKNKLPKKPTVENMAPYKQALRPVMVSLVNCKKLLLDGVTFQNSPAWNLNPLMCEHLTLRNLTVRNPWYSQNGDGLDIESCRIGTVTNCRFDVGDDAICIKSGKDKEGRERGKPTELFVITNCVVYHAHGGFVIGSEMSGGVRNILAKNLTFIGTDCGLRFKSVRGRGGLVENIWMEDIRMKNIPTDAINFNLYYFTKGAVEDPVTGEMIVEKETVSEETPAFKNMYFKNIYVDGAQQALKIMGIPEMPVQNIQFQNMIIRSEVGIQMNYTANIDFDNVDLKLDKPGISARFFNSQNIDFKEFNSEGENQLFLVGGNLTKGVTLNMKHRKIYSKDIKVLESIKNQVKIIE
;
A
#
# COMPACT_ATOMS: atom_id res chain seq x y z
N MET A 1 -11.20 56.39 -34.94
CA MET A 1 -10.26 56.69 -36.04
C MET A 1 -8.92 57.13 -35.44
N ILE A 2 -7.96 56.23 -35.35
CA ILE A 2 -6.52 56.56 -35.37
C ILE A 2 -5.82 55.25 -35.77
N LYS A 3 -5.23 55.27 -36.95
CA LYS A 3 -4.36 54.24 -37.52
C LYS A 3 -2.96 54.40 -36.97
N ILE A 4 -2.32 53.34 -36.52
CA ILE A 4 -0.87 53.32 -36.39
C ILE A 4 -0.36 52.09 -37.17
N LYS A 5 0.62 52.39 -38.02
CA LYS A 5 1.23 51.53 -39.01
C LYS A 5 2.25 50.56 -38.43
N THR A 6 2.24 49.38 -38.94
CA THR A 6 3.22 48.30 -38.91
C THR A 6 4.54 48.70 -39.60
N SER A 7 5.66 48.25 -39.08
CA SER A 7 6.91 48.09 -39.84
C SER A 7 7.56 46.77 -39.48
N PHE A 8 7.61 45.88 -40.46
CA PHE A 8 8.38 44.64 -40.51
C PHE A 8 9.86 44.97 -40.79
N LEU A 9 10.75 44.29 -40.10
CA LEU A 9 12.13 44.15 -40.57
C LEU A 9 12.51 42.64 -40.51
N ILE A 10 12.67 42.10 -41.70
CA ILE A 10 13.17 40.74 -42.00
C ILE A 10 14.70 40.86 -42.01
N GLY A 11 15.36 40.03 -41.21
CA GLY A 11 16.79 39.81 -41.26
C GLY A 11 17.09 38.34 -41.50
N THR A 12 17.26 37.99 -42.77
CA THR A 12 17.73 36.69 -43.24
C THR A 12 19.24 36.62 -43.12
N VAL A 13 19.80 35.68 -42.38
CA VAL A 13 21.22 35.30 -42.46
C VAL A 13 21.29 33.83 -42.85
N LEU A 14 21.71 33.62 -44.09
CA LEU A 14 22.14 32.36 -44.65
C LEU A 14 23.57 32.04 -44.13
N PHE A 15 23.77 30.85 -43.58
CA PHE A 15 25.10 30.27 -43.54
C PHE A 15 25.04 28.81 -44.05
N ALA A 16 25.60 28.62 -45.24
CA ALA A 16 25.92 27.31 -45.80
C ALA A 16 27.35 26.95 -45.38
N ALA A 17 27.51 25.73 -44.84
CA ALA A 17 28.82 25.10 -44.76
C ALA A 17 28.65 23.58 -44.82
N ILE A 18 28.87 23.08 -46.00
CA ILE A 18 29.77 22.02 -46.49
C ILE A 18 29.88 20.77 -45.61
N LEU A 19 29.31 19.70 -46.16
CA LEU A 19 29.58 18.29 -45.88
C LEU A 19 31.07 17.95 -46.11
N ARG A 20 31.73 17.34 -45.15
CA ARG A 20 32.73 16.31 -45.35
C ARG A 20 32.60 15.29 -44.21
N GLY A 21 32.31 14.07 -44.58
CA GLY A 21 32.27 12.93 -43.70
C GLY A 21 33.65 12.51 -43.22
N ASN A 22 33.68 11.91 -42.10
CA ASN A 22 34.60 10.81 -41.79
C ASN A 22 34.00 9.95 -40.68
N ASP A 23 33.82 8.70 -41.02
CA ASP A 23 33.45 7.63 -40.11
C ASP A 23 34.50 7.49 -39.01
N MET A 24 34.04 7.51 -37.76
CA MET A 24 34.71 6.80 -36.67
C MET A 24 33.69 6.32 -35.68
N PHE A 25 33.16 5.14 -35.92
CA PHE A 25 32.48 4.35 -34.88
C PHE A 25 33.54 3.87 -33.89
N GLY A 26 33.79 4.66 -32.89
CA GLY A 26 34.47 4.23 -31.67
C GLY A 26 33.51 3.45 -30.80
N GLN A 27 33.61 2.14 -30.79
CA GLN A 27 32.96 1.27 -29.81
C GLN A 27 33.49 1.60 -28.41
N ASN A 28 32.77 2.47 -27.69
CA ASN A 28 32.90 2.56 -26.25
C ASN A 28 31.78 1.71 -25.62
N THR A 29 32.10 0.43 -25.43
CA THR A 29 31.34 -0.43 -24.51
C THR A 29 31.56 0.04 -23.09
N ALA A 30 30.88 1.10 -22.71
CA ALA A 30 30.68 1.44 -21.31
C ALA A 30 29.82 0.32 -20.69
N LYS A 31 30.50 -0.62 -20.03
CA LYS A 31 29.86 -1.55 -19.08
C LYS A 31 29.16 -0.72 -18.03
N SER A 32 27.90 -0.38 -18.26
CA SER A 32 27.02 0.14 -17.22
C SER A 32 26.85 -0.94 -16.15
N LYS A 33 27.73 -0.91 -15.16
CA LYS A 33 27.49 -1.57 -13.88
C LYS A 33 26.41 -0.76 -13.16
N SER A 34 25.15 -0.91 -13.53
CA SER A 34 24.04 -0.49 -12.67
C SER A 34 23.79 -1.53 -11.58
N THR A 35 24.76 -1.79 -10.76
CA THR A 35 24.51 -2.20 -9.39
C THR A 35 23.98 -0.95 -8.71
N VAL A 36 22.67 -0.85 -8.50
CA VAL A 36 22.14 -0.02 -7.45
C VAL A 36 22.65 -0.65 -6.15
N SER A 37 23.87 -0.28 -5.76
CA SER A 37 24.29 -0.48 -4.40
C SER A 37 23.34 0.42 -3.61
N ILE A 38 22.36 -0.17 -2.91
CA ILE A 38 21.89 0.45 -1.68
C ILE A 38 23.18 0.69 -0.93
N ALA A 39 23.63 1.96 -0.90
CA ALA A 39 24.84 2.33 -0.18
C ALA A 39 24.71 1.61 1.16
N LYS A 40 25.79 0.99 1.65
CA LYS A 40 25.82 0.19 2.88
C LYS A 40 25.44 1.05 4.09
N ALA A 41 24.22 1.61 4.09
CA ALA A 41 23.58 2.14 5.27
C ALA A 41 23.41 0.93 6.19
N LYS A 42 23.94 1.01 7.39
CA LYS A 42 23.81 -0.04 8.40
C LYS A 42 22.32 -0.24 8.64
N LEU A 43 21.77 -1.34 8.11
CA LEU A 43 20.39 -1.71 8.39
C LEU A 43 20.22 -2.03 9.87
N PRO A 44 19.05 -1.79 10.46
CA PRO A 44 18.80 -2.13 11.86
C PRO A 44 18.64 -3.64 12.11
N PHE A 45 18.67 -4.44 11.05
CA PHE A 45 18.61 -5.91 11.09
C PHE A 45 19.54 -6.50 10.01
N GLU A 46 19.92 -7.75 10.20
CA GLU A 46 20.65 -8.50 9.19
C GLU A 46 19.71 -8.90 8.05
N MET A 47 20.11 -8.62 6.82
CA MET A 47 19.35 -8.93 5.61
C MET A 47 20.27 -9.55 4.57
N PRO A 48 19.94 -10.75 4.03
CA PRO A 48 20.65 -11.31 2.89
C PRO A 48 20.57 -10.40 1.67
N GLU A 49 21.56 -10.50 0.79
CA GLU A 49 21.51 -9.78 -0.49
C GLU A 49 20.30 -10.21 -1.32
N VAL A 50 19.52 -9.25 -1.82
CA VAL A 50 18.38 -9.53 -2.70
C VAL A 50 18.90 -10.02 -4.06
N GLN A 51 18.54 -11.24 -4.41
CA GLN A 51 18.91 -11.82 -5.70
C GLN A 51 18.01 -11.26 -6.81
N ILE A 52 18.60 -10.55 -7.75
CA ILE A 52 17.90 -9.98 -8.92
C ILE A 52 17.91 -10.98 -10.07
N PRO A 53 16.77 -11.17 -10.78
CA PRO A 53 16.71 -12.06 -11.95
C PRO A 53 17.72 -11.67 -13.03
N ARG A 54 18.25 -12.68 -13.72
CA ARG A 54 19.14 -12.48 -14.87
C ARG A 54 18.61 -13.28 -16.05
N PHE A 55 18.63 -12.69 -17.23
CA PHE A 55 18.07 -13.27 -18.44
C PHE A 55 19.13 -13.37 -19.53
N LYS A 56 18.95 -14.32 -20.44
CA LYS A 56 19.69 -14.34 -21.71
C LYS A 56 19.32 -13.10 -22.53
N VAL A 57 20.18 -12.70 -23.45
CA VAL A 57 19.94 -11.56 -24.34
C VAL A 57 19.00 -11.89 -25.51
N ASP A 58 18.61 -13.16 -25.64
CA ASP A 58 17.67 -13.61 -26.67
C ASP A 58 16.33 -12.89 -26.54
N THR A 59 15.84 -12.33 -27.62
CA THR A 59 14.65 -11.49 -27.63
C THR A 59 13.63 -12.04 -28.61
N LEU A 60 12.39 -12.22 -28.16
CA LEU A 60 11.24 -12.58 -28.97
C LEU A 60 10.26 -11.39 -29.00
N ASN A 61 9.75 -11.03 -30.18
CA ASN A 61 8.76 -9.98 -30.33
C ASN A 61 7.37 -10.61 -30.46
N ILE A 62 6.38 -10.11 -29.74
CA ILE A 62 4.99 -10.63 -29.82
C ILE A 62 4.39 -10.54 -31.23
N ILE A 63 4.86 -9.59 -32.05
CA ILE A 63 4.43 -9.46 -33.46
C ILE A 63 4.78 -10.72 -34.26
N ASP A 64 5.94 -11.33 -33.99
CA ASP A 64 6.41 -12.56 -34.66
C ASP A 64 5.52 -13.77 -34.32
N PHE A 65 4.67 -13.64 -33.31
CA PHE A 65 3.68 -14.64 -32.87
C PHE A 65 2.25 -14.28 -33.31
N GLY A 66 2.08 -13.25 -34.13
CA GLY A 66 0.80 -12.86 -34.70
C GLY A 66 0.05 -11.78 -33.92
N ALA A 67 0.69 -11.09 -32.96
CA ALA A 67 0.06 -9.94 -32.34
C ALA A 67 -0.03 -8.76 -33.32
N ILE A 68 -1.21 -8.14 -33.40
CA ILE A 68 -1.48 -7.01 -34.28
C ILE A 68 -1.69 -5.75 -33.43
N PRO A 69 -0.84 -4.72 -33.57
CA PRO A 69 -0.99 -3.50 -32.78
C PRO A 69 -2.22 -2.69 -33.25
N ASN A 70 -2.83 -1.97 -32.31
CA ASN A 70 -3.97 -1.07 -32.57
C ASN A 70 -5.20 -1.79 -33.17
N SER A 71 -5.38 -3.07 -32.83
CA SER A 71 -6.50 -3.92 -33.26
C SER A 71 -7.44 -4.18 -32.08
N GLU A 72 -8.69 -4.45 -32.38
CA GLU A 72 -9.67 -4.97 -31.40
C GLU A 72 -9.48 -6.47 -31.14
N GLU A 73 -8.74 -7.17 -32.00
CA GLU A 73 -8.43 -8.58 -31.82
C GLU A 73 -7.52 -8.81 -30.61
N LEU A 74 -7.84 -9.86 -29.83
CA LEU A 74 -7.06 -10.20 -28.65
C LEU A 74 -5.69 -10.77 -29.04
N CYS A 75 -4.63 -10.14 -28.58
CA CYS A 75 -3.27 -10.65 -28.73
C CYS A 75 -2.85 -11.62 -27.61
N THR A 76 -3.81 -12.12 -26.80
CA THR A 76 -3.58 -13.03 -25.67
C THR A 76 -2.77 -14.26 -26.05
N LYS A 77 -3.18 -14.92 -27.14
CA LYS A 77 -2.48 -16.13 -27.62
C LYS A 77 -1.05 -15.81 -28.04
N ALA A 78 -0.84 -14.75 -28.79
CA ALA A 78 0.48 -14.34 -29.28
C ALA A 78 1.44 -14.00 -28.14
N ILE A 79 0.96 -13.26 -27.13
CA ILE A 79 1.77 -12.94 -25.94
C ILE A 79 2.13 -14.20 -25.16
N ASN A 80 1.15 -15.08 -24.89
CA ASN A 80 1.38 -16.30 -24.11
C ASN A 80 2.25 -17.31 -24.86
N ASP A 81 2.12 -17.45 -26.17
CA ASP A 81 2.97 -18.29 -27.01
C ASP A 81 4.42 -17.78 -27.04
N ALA A 82 4.63 -16.47 -27.14
CA ALA A 82 5.95 -15.86 -27.04
C ALA A 82 6.61 -16.14 -25.68
N ILE A 83 5.85 -15.97 -24.58
CA ILE A 83 6.33 -16.26 -23.23
C ILE A 83 6.66 -17.76 -23.06
N GLN A 84 5.80 -18.64 -23.54
CA GLN A 84 6.02 -20.08 -23.49
C GLN A 84 7.26 -20.48 -24.27
N LYS A 85 7.39 -20.02 -25.52
CA LYS A 85 8.55 -20.29 -26.37
C LYS A 85 9.84 -19.78 -25.78
N CYS A 86 9.82 -18.56 -25.22
CA CYS A 86 10.98 -17.97 -24.55
C CYS A 86 11.45 -18.85 -23.38
N SER A 87 10.53 -19.27 -22.52
CA SER A 87 10.83 -20.14 -21.38
C SER A 87 11.39 -21.49 -21.81
N GLU A 88 10.78 -22.15 -22.80
CA GLU A 88 11.20 -23.45 -23.36
C GLU A 88 12.59 -23.39 -24.00
N SER A 89 12.97 -22.23 -24.57
CA SER A 89 14.30 -22.00 -25.13
C SER A 89 15.38 -21.68 -24.06
N GLY A 90 15.01 -21.83 -22.77
CA GLY A 90 15.90 -21.60 -21.63
C GLY A 90 15.91 -20.14 -21.15
N GLY A 91 14.89 -19.37 -21.49
CA GLY A 91 14.65 -18.02 -21.01
C GLY A 91 15.21 -16.92 -21.91
N GLY A 92 14.82 -15.67 -21.62
CA GLY A 92 15.19 -14.49 -22.38
C GLY A 92 14.22 -13.32 -22.16
N VAL A 93 14.03 -12.52 -23.20
CA VAL A 93 13.21 -11.31 -23.16
C VAL A 93 12.07 -11.42 -24.18
N VAL A 94 10.84 -11.29 -23.73
CA VAL A 94 9.66 -11.12 -24.59
C VAL A 94 9.33 -9.64 -24.67
N VAL A 95 9.35 -9.07 -25.87
CA VAL A 95 9.16 -7.63 -26.10
C VAL A 95 7.73 -7.35 -26.55
N ILE A 96 7.09 -6.40 -25.86
CA ILE A 96 5.86 -5.76 -26.32
C ILE A 96 6.25 -4.37 -26.87
N PRO A 97 6.14 -4.15 -28.20
CA PRO A 97 6.50 -2.87 -28.82
C PRO A 97 5.52 -1.74 -28.46
N ALA A 98 5.84 -0.51 -28.90
CA ALA A 98 4.89 0.60 -28.86
C ALA A 98 3.61 0.28 -29.65
N GLY A 99 2.47 0.70 -29.14
CA GLY A 99 1.14 0.45 -29.71
C GLY A 99 0.11 0.13 -28.65
N LEU A 100 -1.16 0.06 -29.05
CA LEU A 100 -2.28 -0.41 -28.24
C LEU A 100 -2.43 -1.93 -28.43
N TRP A 101 -2.41 -2.66 -27.32
CA TRP A 101 -2.49 -4.13 -27.30
C TRP A 101 -3.66 -4.58 -26.44
N THR A 102 -4.72 -5.09 -27.05
CA THR A 102 -5.87 -5.65 -26.33
C THR A 102 -5.62 -7.13 -26.03
N THR A 103 -5.72 -7.52 -24.76
CA THR A 103 -5.39 -8.89 -24.34
C THR A 103 -6.31 -9.40 -23.24
N GLY A 104 -6.43 -10.72 -23.12
CA GLY A 104 -6.88 -11.42 -21.92
C GLY A 104 -5.72 -11.74 -20.97
N PRO A 105 -5.87 -12.74 -20.07
CA PRO A 105 -4.85 -13.06 -19.08
C PRO A 105 -3.48 -13.43 -19.66
N ILE A 106 -2.43 -12.82 -19.12
CA ILE A 106 -1.03 -13.11 -19.42
C ILE A 106 -0.49 -14.08 -18.37
N LYS A 107 0.02 -15.24 -18.81
CA LYS A 107 0.55 -16.30 -17.96
C LYS A 107 2.07 -16.29 -17.99
N MET A 108 2.69 -15.77 -16.93
CA MET A 108 4.15 -15.72 -16.82
C MET A 108 4.76 -17.12 -16.73
N LYS A 109 6.02 -17.24 -17.14
CA LYS A 109 6.83 -18.46 -17.06
C LYS A 109 8.21 -18.16 -16.48
N SER A 110 8.84 -19.19 -15.93
CA SER A 110 10.21 -19.06 -15.39
C SER A 110 11.21 -18.63 -16.46
N ASN A 111 12.22 -17.87 -16.03
CA ASN A 111 13.31 -17.35 -16.85
C ASN A 111 12.89 -16.35 -17.94
N VAL A 112 11.70 -15.72 -17.82
CA VAL A 112 11.19 -14.76 -18.80
C VAL A 112 11.13 -13.35 -18.20
N ASN A 113 11.67 -12.39 -18.96
CA ASN A 113 11.44 -10.96 -18.78
C ASN A 113 10.42 -10.49 -19.82
N LEU A 114 9.21 -10.13 -19.37
CA LEU A 114 8.23 -9.44 -20.20
C LEU A 114 8.60 -7.95 -20.24
N HIS A 115 9.15 -7.49 -21.37
CA HIS A 115 9.68 -6.14 -21.52
C HIS A 115 8.81 -5.28 -22.42
N THR A 116 8.27 -4.19 -21.88
CA THR A 116 7.43 -3.24 -22.63
C THR A 116 8.25 -2.05 -23.10
N LYS A 117 8.15 -1.71 -24.38
CA LYS A 117 8.76 -0.48 -24.90
C LYS A 117 8.00 0.75 -24.45
N ASN A 118 8.66 1.90 -24.48
CA ASN A 118 7.97 3.18 -24.31
C ASN A 118 6.88 3.33 -25.37
N GLY A 119 5.67 3.77 -24.97
CA GLY A 119 4.49 3.85 -25.86
C GLY A 119 3.72 2.52 -26.02
N ALA A 120 4.10 1.44 -25.33
CA ALA A 120 3.29 0.24 -25.23
C ALA A 120 2.14 0.47 -24.22
N PHE A 121 0.89 0.29 -24.66
CA PHE A 121 -0.30 0.34 -23.81
C PHE A 121 -1.02 -1.01 -23.90
N ILE A 122 -1.02 -1.76 -22.83
CA ILE A 122 -1.59 -3.09 -22.73
C ILE A 122 -2.93 -2.97 -22.00
N SER A 123 -4.04 -3.11 -22.72
CA SER A 123 -5.40 -3.04 -22.18
C SER A 123 -5.98 -4.44 -22.00
N PHE A 124 -6.35 -4.78 -20.78
CA PHE A 124 -7.02 -6.04 -20.50
C PHE A 124 -8.50 -5.98 -20.91
N THR A 125 -8.98 -7.01 -21.59
CA THR A 125 -10.36 -7.05 -22.09
C THR A 125 -11.39 -7.01 -20.95
N SER A 126 -12.53 -6.36 -21.21
CA SER A 126 -13.71 -6.40 -20.36
C SER A 126 -14.58 -7.64 -20.56
N ASP A 127 -14.28 -8.49 -21.55
CA ASP A 127 -14.98 -9.76 -21.75
C ASP A 127 -14.62 -10.75 -20.65
N LEU A 128 -15.52 -10.90 -19.68
CA LEU A 128 -15.32 -11.79 -18.53
C LEU A 128 -15.19 -13.27 -18.91
N ASN A 129 -15.59 -13.67 -20.13
CA ASN A 129 -15.42 -15.05 -20.59
C ASN A 129 -13.96 -15.41 -20.82
N GLN A 130 -13.10 -14.43 -21.02
CA GLN A 130 -11.64 -14.62 -21.16
C GLN A 130 -10.94 -14.99 -19.83
N TYR A 131 -11.61 -14.81 -18.69
CA TYR A 131 -11.05 -15.06 -17.37
C TYR A 131 -11.71 -16.29 -16.74
N GLN A 132 -10.99 -17.38 -16.61
CA GLN A 132 -11.50 -18.59 -16.01
C GLN A 132 -11.57 -18.46 -14.48
N LEU A 133 -12.48 -19.20 -13.83
CA LEU A 133 -12.48 -19.36 -12.38
C LEU A 133 -11.40 -20.39 -11.98
N ILE A 134 -10.50 -19.96 -11.12
CA ILE A 134 -9.38 -20.76 -10.62
C ILE A 134 -9.27 -20.70 -9.10
N GLU A 135 -8.61 -21.66 -8.50
CA GLU A 135 -8.13 -21.52 -7.14
C GLU A 135 -7.09 -20.39 -7.07
N SER A 136 -7.27 -19.48 -6.14
CA SER A 136 -6.44 -18.30 -5.96
C SER A 136 -6.42 -17.89 -4.50
N TYR A 137 -5.89 -16.71 -4.21
CA TYR A 137 -5.90 -16.11 -2.88
C TYR A 137 -6.50 -14.71 -2.94
N PHE A 138 -7.21 -14.34 -1.89
CA PHE A 138 -7.70 -12.99 -1.71
C PHE A 138 -8.01 -12.71 -0.23
N GLU A 139 -7.65 -11.53 0.24
CA GLU A 139 -7.77 -11.14 1.65
C GLU A 139 -7.21 -12.22 2.60
N GLY A 140 -6.05 -12.76 2.26
CA GLY A 140 -5.32 -13.71 3.09
C GLY A 140 -5.80 -15.16 3.05
N ASN A 141 -6.91 -15.47 2.38
CA ASN A 141 -7.51 -16.80 2.31
C ASN A 141 -7.43 -17.41 0.91
N LYS A 142 -7.43 -18.74 0.86
CA LYS A 142 -7.56 -19.51 -0.39
C LYS A 142 -9.02 -19.48 -0.86
N VAL A 143 -9.26 -19.05 -2.09
CA VAL A 143 -10.60 -18.81 -2.66
C VAL A 143 -10.66 -19.17 -4.13
N LEU A 144 -11.87 -19.32 -4.69
CA LEU A 144 -12.10 -19.30 -6.13
C LEU A 144 -12.30 -17.86 -6.61
N ARG A 145 -11.54 -17.44 -7.63
CA ARG A 145 -11.66 -16.13 -8.28
C ARG A 145 -11.41 -16.23 -9.77
N CYS A 146 -11.71 -15.16 -10.50
CA CYS A 146 -11.29 -15.06 -11.89
C CYS A 146 -9.76 -15.02 -12.01
N GLU A 147 -9.23 -15.56 -13.10
CA GLU A 147 -7.82 -15.42 -13.46
C GLU A 147 -7.37 -13.96 -13.40
N SER A 148 -6.20 -13.73 -12.88
CA SER A 148 -5.59 -12.40 -12.85
C SER A 148 -5.15 -11.95 -14.26
N PRO A 149 -5.27 -10.66 -14.59
CA PRO A 149 -4.73 -10.12 -15.83
C PRO A 149 -3.28 -10.50 -16.07
N ILE A 150 -2.44 -10.52 -15.03
CA ILE A 150 -1.08 -11.06 -15.09
C ILE A 150 -0.92 -12.05 -13.93
N MET A 151 -0.48 -13.26 -14.23
CA MET A 151 -0.36 -14.29 -13.20
C MET A 151 0.85 -15.20 -13.39
N GLY A 152 1.33 -15.74 -12.25
CA GLY A 152 2.37 -16.75 -12.20
C GLY A 152 2.40 -17.49 -10.87
N VAL A 153 2.62 -18.79 -10.91
CA VAL A 153 2.65 -19.63 -9.71
C VAL A 153 3.88 -20.53 -9.72
N GLY A 154 4.65 -20.52 -8.63
CA GLY A 154 5.83 -21.38 -8.46
C GLY A 154 6.97 -21.10 -9.43
N LEU A 155 7.08 -19.87 -9.92
CA LEU A 155 8.06 -19.47 -10.93
C LEU A 155 9.37 -18.98 -10.29
N GLU A 156 10.44 -19.12 -11.04
CA GLU A 156 11.73 -18.57 -10.66
C GLU A 156 12.31 -17.69 -11.79
N ASN A 157 13.01 -16.64 -11.38
CA ASN A 157 13.75 -15.77 -12.30
C ASN A 157 12.82 -15.11 -13.32
N ILE A 158 11.89 -14.26 -12.84
CA ILE A 158 10.88 -13.60 -13.66
C ILE A 158 10.96 -12.09 -13.54
N ALA A 159 10.64 -11.40 -14.62
CA ALA A 159 10.56 -9.94 -14.60
C ALA A 159 9.43 -9.38 -15.48
N ILE A 160 8.94 -8.20 -15.10
CA ILE A 160 8.16 -7.29 -15.94
C ILE A 160 8.89 -5.95 -15.92
N THR A 161 9.37 -5.51 -17.08
CA THR A 161 10.25 -4.34 -17.15
C THR A 161 9.87 -3.39 -18.31
N GLY A 162 10.48 -2.22 -18.31
CA GLY A 162 10.33 -1.23 -19.38
C GLY A 162 9.53 -0.01 -18.95
N GLN A 163 8.84 0.64 -19.90
CA GLN A 163 8.12 1.90 -19.68
C GLN A 163 6.67 1.87 -20.20
N GLY A 164 6.15 0.69 -20.49
CA GLY A 164 4.77 0.51 -20.93
C GLY A 164 3.77 0.64 -19.78
N ILE A 165 2.50 0.67 -20.16
CA ILE A 165 1.35 0.79 -19.27
C ILE A 165 0.52 -0.48 -19.38
N PHE A 166 0.26 -1.12 -18.25
CA PHE A 166 -0.72 -2.19 -18.12
C PHE A 166 -1.99 -1.62 -17.49
N ASP A 167 -3.10 -1.64 -18.23
CA ASP A 167 -4.41 -1.17 -17.79
C ASP A 167 -5.36 -2.35 -17.58
N GLY A 168 -5.73 -2.57 -16.32
CA GLY A 168 -6.57 -3.70 -15.91
C GLY A 168 -8.05 -3.56 -16.27
N ASN A 169 -8.45 -2.44 -16.91
CA ASN A 169 -9.84 -2.16 -17.29
C ASN A 169 -10.84 -2.39 -16.13
N GLY A 170 -10.43 -1.99 -14.94
CA GLY A 170 -11.13 -2.31 -13.69
C GLY A 170 -12.54 -1.73 -13.58
N SER A 171 -12.89 -0.73 -14.39
CA SER A 171 -14.25 -0.18 -14.45
C SER A 171 -15.29 -1.23 -14.84
N ALA A 172 -14.91 -2.21 -15.66
CA ALA A 172 -15.78 -3.34 -16.04
C ALA A 172 -16.08 -4.30 -14.88
N TRP A 173 -15.35 -4.18 -13.78
CA TRP A 173 -15.42 -5.10 -12.65
C TRP A 173 -15.93 -4.46 -11.35
N ARG A 174 -15.59 -3.18 -11.12
CA ARG A 174 -15.71 -2.56 -9.81
C ARG A 174 -17.09 -1.98 -9.56
N PRO A 175 -17.69 -2.25 -8.38
CA PRO A 175 -18.79 -1.44 -7.89
C PRO A 175 -18.27 -0.06 -7.45
N VAL A 176 -19.15 0.94 -7.47
CA VAL A 176 -18.84 2.31 -7.02
C VAL A 176 -19.87 2.77 -6.00
N LYS A 177 -19.40 3.30 -4.87
CA LYS A 177 -20.27 3.84 -3.81
C LYS A 177 -20.55 5.32 -4.04
N ILE A 178 -21.80 5.75 -3.91
CA ILE A 178 -22.21 7.16 -4.04
C ILE A 178 -21.38 8.10 -3.17
N GLY A 179 -21.05 7.70 -1.93
CA GLY A 179 -20.25 8.50 -1.01
C GLY A 179 -18.79 8.74 -1.43
N LYS A 180 -18.36 8.10 -2.53
CA LYS A 180 -17.04 8.27 -3.13
C LYS A 180 -17.06 9.21 -4.35
N MET A 181 -18.19 9.81 -4.70
CA MET A 181 -18.34 10.64 -5.89
C MET A 181 -19.04 11.96 -5.59
N THR A 182 -18.80 12.96 -6.40
CA THR A 182 -19.63 14.16 -6.43
C THR A 182 -20.98 13.84 -7.08
N ALA A 183 -22.00 14.67 -6.84
CA ALA A 183 -23.34 14.48 -7.42
C ALA A 183 -23.31 14.41 -8.95
N GLY A 184 -22.51 15.26 -9.62
CA GLY A 184 -22.36 15.23 -11.09
C GLY A 184 -21.71 13.93 -11.58
N GLN A 185 -20.59 13.52 -11.00
CA GLN A 185 -19.92 12.26 -11.32
C GLN A 185 -20.83 11.04 -11.12
N TRP A 186 -21.63 11.05 -10.05
CA TRP A 186 -22.60 9.99 -9.80
C TRP A 186 -23.67 9.92 -10.88
N GLN A 187 -24.23 11.07 -11.27
CA GLN A 187 -25.24 11.12 -12.35
C GLN A 187 -24.67 10.63 -13.68
N GLU A 188 -23.49 11.07 -14.05
CA GLU A 188 -22.79 10.61 -15.27
C GLU A 188 -22.57 9.09 -15.24
N LEU A 189 -22.11 8.55 -14.11
CA LEU A 189 -21.90 7.12 -13.94
C LEU A 189 -23.21 6.33 -14.10
N VAL A 190 -24.28 6.77 -13.46
CA VAL A 190 -25.60 6.11 -13.58
C VAL A 190 -26.13 6.19 -15.01
N GLN A 191 -25.95 7.31 -15.72
CA GLN A 191 -26.36 7.48 -17.11
C GLN A 191 -25.52 6.65 -18.08
N SER A 192 -24.28 6.30 -17.74
CA SER A 192 -23.42 5.47 -18.60
C SER A 192 -23.88 4.01 -18.72
N GLY A 193 -24.90 3.62 -17.94
CA GLY A 193 -25.41 2.25 -17.87
C GLY A 193 -25.15 1.60 -16.51
N GLY A 194 -25.11 0.27 -16.49
CA GLY A 194 -25.00 -0.49 -15.25
C GLY A 194 -26.30 -0.51 -14.43
N VAL A 195 -26.22 -0.89 -13.16
CA VAL A 195 -27.38 -1.04 -12.28
C VAL A 195 -27.08 -0.54 -10.89
N LEU A 196 -28.10 -0.07 -10.17
CA LEU A 196 -27.98 0.37 -8.78
C LEU A 196 -28.32 -0.75 -7.80
N SER A 197 -27.72 -0.71 -6.62
CA SER A 197 -28.17 -1.47 -5.46
C SER A 197 -29.61 -1.12 -5.08
N LYS A 198 -30.28 -1.98 -4.34
CA LYS A 198 -31.67 -1.76 -3.89
C LYS A 198 -31.88 -0.46 -3.11
N ASP A 199 -30.86 -0.03 -2.38
CA ASP A 199 -30.89 1.24 -1.62
C ASP A 199 -30.37 2.44 -2.42
N GLY A 200 -30.02 2.25 -3.71
CA GLY A 200 -29.52 3.29 -4.61
C GLY A 200 -28.12 3.83 -4.29
N LYS A 201 -27.38 3.22 -3.36
CA LYS A 201 -26.11 3.77 -2.87
C LYS A 201 -24.86 3.18 -3.53
N ILE A 202 -25.00 2.08 -4.25
CA ILE A 202 -23.90 1.42 -4.96
C ILE A 202 -24.30 1.24 -6.42
N TRP A 203 -23.44 1.65 -7.31
CA TRP A 203 -23.52 1.34 -8.73
C TRP A 203 -22.71 0.09 -9.05
N TYR A 204 -23.24 -0.80 -9.89
CA TYR A 204 -22.57 -2.00 -10.39
C TYR A 204 -22.49 -1.97 -11.91
N PRO A 205 -21.42 -2.51 -12.51
CA PRO A 205 -21.27 -2.54 -13.95
C PRO A 205 -22.31 -3.43 -14.64
N SER A 206 -22.95 -4.35 -13.93
CA SER A 206 -23.97 -5.26 -14.47
C SER A 206 -24.89 -5.79 -13.37
N GLU A 207 -26.03 -6.34 -13.79
CA GLU A 207 -26.97 -7.05 -12.93
C GLU A 207 -26.34 -8.26 -12.22
N GLY A 208 -25.47 -9.01 -12.94
CA GLY A 208 -24.74 -10.13 -12.36
C GLY A 208 -23.79 -9.72 -11.24
N ALA A 209 -23.09 -8.59 -11.41
CA ALA A 209 -22.22 -8.05 -10.37
C ALA A 209 -23.01 -7.62 -9.12
N ARG A 210 -24.16 -6.97 -9.31
CA ARG A 210 -25.08 -6.57 -8.24
C ARG A 210 -25.60 -7.77 -7.45
N THR A 211 -26.17 -8.74 -8.17
CA THR A 211 -26.77 -9.94 -7.56
C THR A 211 -25.72 -10.73 -6.78
N ALA A 212 -24.53 -10.90 -7.35
CA ALA A 212 -23.45 -11.62 -6.70
C ALA A 212 -22.96 -10.95 -5.41
N ASP A 213 -22.89 -9.62 -5.36
CA ASP A 213 -22.48 -8.89 -4.15
C ASP A 213 -23.61 -8.87 -3.09
N GLU A 214 -24.85 -8.63 -3.49
CA GLU A 214 -26.00 -8.63 -2.58
C GLU A 214 -26.28 -10.03 -2.01
N GLU A 215 -25.97 -11.09 -2.74
CA GLU A 215 -26.20 -12.48 -2.35
C GLU A 215 -24.96 -13.18 -1.75
N LYS A 216 -23.91 -12.44 -1.42
CA LYS A 216 -22.67 -13.02 -0.86
C LYS A 216 -22.89 -13.93 0.36
N ASN A 217 -23.96 -13.69 1.13
CA ASN A 217 -24.34 -14.55 2.26
C ASN A 217 -24.93 -15.90 1.84
N LYS A 218 -25.29 -16.07 0.56
CA LYS A 218 -25.80 -17.30 -0.03
C LYS A 218 -24.72 -18.08 -0.78
N LEU A 219 -23.48 -17.59 -0.78
CA LEU A 219 -22.37 -18.27 -1.43
C LEU A 219 -22.22 -19.72 -0.94
N PRO A 220 -21.90 -20.65 -1.82
CA PRO A 220 -21.71 -22.05 -1.45
C PRO A 220 -20.64 -22.22 -0.37
N LYS A 221 -20.94 -22.99 0.68
CA LYS A 221 -19.97 -23.30 1.75
C LYS A 221 -18.78 -24.14 1.25
N LYS A 222 -18.99 -24.90 0.17
CA LYS A 222 -17.94 -25.65 -0.55
C LYS A 222 -17.92 -25.14 -1.99
N PRO A 223 -17.07 -24.15 -2.29
CA PRO A 223 -17.03 -23.57 -3.61
C PRO A 223 -16.43 -24.53 -4.64
N THR A 224 -17.09 -24.66 -5.78
CA THR A 224 -16.57 -25.30 -7.00
C THR A 224 -16.71 -24.34 -8.17
N VAL A 225 -16.02 -24.62 -9.27
CA VAL A 225 -16.12 -23.78 -10.47
C VAL A 225 -17.58 -23.65 -10.93
N GLU A 226 -18.32 -24.76 -10.92
CA GLU A 226 -19.70 -24.84 -11.38
C GLU A 226 -20.65 -24.01 -10.50
N ASN A 227 -20.55 -24.17 -9.16
CA ASN A 227 -21.47 -23.49 -8.25
C ASN A 227 -21.11 -22.02 -8.00
N MET A 228 -19.89 -21.62 -8.32
CA MET A 228 -19.42 -20.21 -8.25
C MET A 228 -19.57 -19.45 -9.56
N ALA A 229 -19.82 -20.13 -10.67
CA ALA A 229 -19.99 -19.49 -11.98
C ALA A 229 -21.07 -18.37 -12.01
N PRO A 230 -22.23 -18.49 -11.34
CA PRO A 230 -23.22 -17.42 -11.26
C PRO A 230 -22.72 -16.14 -10.58
N TYR A 231 -21.70 -16.25 -9.72
CA TYR A 231 -21.12 -15.14 -8.95
C TYR A 231 -19.84 -14.57 -9.57
N LYS A 232 -19.44 -15.06 -10.75
CA LYS A 232 -18.17 -14.74 -11.42
C LYS A 232 -17.88 -13.24 -11.50
N GLN A 233 -18.89 -12.44 -11.79
CA GLN A 233 -18.74 -10.99 -11.97
C GLN A 233 -18.37 -10.23 -10.67
N ALA A 234 -18.66 -10.80 -9.49
CA ALA A 234 -18.19 -10.25 -8.21
C ALA A 234 -16.85 -10.83 -7.76
N LEU A 235 -16.35 -11.87 -8.42
CA LEU A 235 -15.07 -12.52 -8.11
C LEU A 235 -13.91 -11.80 -8.80
N ARG A 236 -13.81 -10.49 -8.55
CA ARG A 236 -12.83 -9.59 -9.16
C ARG A 236 -11.40 -10.05 -8.92
N PRO A 237 -10.56 -10.25 -9.95
CA PRO A 237 -9.18 -10.70 -9.75
C PRO A 237 -8.27 -9.57 -9.24
N VAL A 238 -7.19 -9.94 -8.61
CA VAL A 238 -6.00 -9.09 -8.44
C VAL A 238 -5.36 -8.86 -9.81
N MET A 239 -4.84 -7.66 -10.10
CA MET A 239 -4.28 -7.38 -11.43
C MET A 239 -2.99 -8.17 -11.71
N VAL A 240 -2.04 -8.15 -10.77
CA VAL A 240 -0.78 -8.89 -10.86
C VAL A 240 -0.68 -9.85 -9.68
N SER A 241 -0.95 -11.12 -9.91
CA SER A 241 -0.90 -12.18 -8.90
C SER A 241 0.30 -13.09 -9.16
N LEU A 242 1.32 -12.97 -8.30
CA LEU A 242 2.53 -13.79 -8.37
C LEU A 242 2.67 -14.58 -7.08
N VAL A 243 2.43 -15.89 -7.16
CA VAL A 243 2.33 -16.75 -5.98
C VAL A 243 3.50 -17.73 -5.91
N ASN A 244 4.16 -17.79 -4.75
CA ASN A 244 5.26 -18.71 -4.48
C ASN A 244 6.41 -18.62 -5.51
N CYS A 245 6.74 -17.38 -5.94
CA CYS A 245 7.79 -17.13 -6.93
C CYS A 245 9.11 -16.73 -6.26
N LYS A 246 10.22 -16.96 -6.95
CA LYS A 246 11.56 -16.58 -6.50
C LYS A 246 12.26 -15.70 -7.51
N LYS A 247 13.06 -14.73 -7.04
CA LYS A 247 13.78 -13.77 -7.87
C LYS A 247 12.84 -13.04 -8.83
N LEU A 248 12.03 -12.16 -8.25
CA LEU A 248 11.04 -11.33 -8.95
C LEU A 248 11.58 -9.91 -9.15
N LEU A 249 11.48 -9.37 -10.37
CA LEU A 249 11.77 -7.98 -10.69
C LEU A 249 10.57 -7.31 -11.37
N LEU A 250 10.07 -6.23 -10.78
CA LEU A 250 9.17 -5.29 -11.45
C LEU A 250 9.90 -3.94 -11.56
N ASP A 251 10.12 -3.41 -12.78
CA ASP A 251 10.95 -2.22 -12.97
C ASP A 251 10.45 -1.30 -14.09
N GLY A 252 10.11 -0.06 -13.73
CA GLY A 252 9.86 1.06 -14.63
C GLY A 252 8.45 1.14 -15.23
N VAL A 253 7.66 0.10 -15.16
CA VAL A 253 6.33 0.02 -15.77
C VAL A 253 5.25 0.71 -14.93
N THR A 254 4.16 1.08 -15.61
CA THR A 254 2.92 1.55 -14.96
C THR A 254 1.90 0.44 -14.90
N PHE A 255 1.32 0.21 -13.72
CA PHE A 255 0.16 -0.64 -13.51
C PHE A 255 -1.02 0.22 -13.06
N GLN A 256 -2.14 0.15 -13.77
CA GLN A 256 -3.26 1.01 -13.46
C GLN A 256 -4.62 0.33 -13.64
N ASN A 257 -5.63 0.93 -13.01
CA ASN A 257 -7.03 0.60 -13.22
C ASN A 257 -7.35 -0.90 -13.00
N SER A 258 -6.86 -1.43 -11.87
CA SER A 258 -7.03 -2.85 -11.52
C SER A 258 -8.49 -3.22 -11.21
N PRO A 259 -8.91 -4.48 -11.42
CA PRO A 259 -10.24 -4.96 -11.02
C PRO A 259 -10.46 -4.97 -9.50
N ALA A 260 -9.42 -5.32 -8.72
CA ALA A 260 -9.36 -5.27 -7.26
C ALA A 260 -7.97 -4.76 -6.85
N TRP A 261 -7.23 -5.43 -5.95
CA TRP A 261 -5.83 -5.09 -5.63
C TRP A 261 -4.98 -5.04 -6.90
N ASN A 262 -3.99 -4.17 -6.91
CA ASN A 262 -3.15 -4.02 -8.11
C ASN A 262 -2.01 -5.06 -8.11
N LEU A 263 -1.00 -4.90 -7.27
CA LEU A 263 0.16 -5.79 -7.20
C LEU A 263 0.09 -6.66 -5.94
N ASN A 264 0.04 -7.97 -6.10
CA ASN A 264 0.07 -8.90 -4.97
C ASN A 264 1.09 -10.03 -5.18
N PRO A 265 2.36 -9.79 -4.84
CA PRO A 265 3.30 -10.87 -4.59
C PRO A 265 2.91 -11.59 -3.30
N LEU A 266 2.66 -12.91 -3.41
CA LEU A 266 2.24 -13.76 -2.31
C LEU A 266 3.21 -14.92 -2.13
N MET A 267 3.74 -15.12 -0.92
CA MET A 267 4.72 -16.17 -0.58
C MET A 267 5.96 -16.17 -1.48
N CYS A 268 6.35 -15.00 -1.98
CA CYS A 268 7.50 -14.83 -2.86
C CYS A 268 8.79 -14.55 -2.08
N GLU A 269 9.93 -14.83 -2.71
CA GLU A 269 11.26 -14.63 -2.14
C GLU A 269 12.20 -13.92 -3.11
N HIS A 270 13.06 -13.02 -2.62
CA HIS A 270 13.93 -12.16 -3.40
C HIS A 270 13.18 -11.26 -4.40
N LEU A 271 12.50 -10.26 -3.85
CA LEU A 271 11.68 -9.31 -4.61
C LEU A 271 12.45 -8.00 -4.82
N THR A 272 12.43 -7.50 -6.05
CA THR A 272 12.88 -6.14 -6.39
C THR A 272 11.78 -5.43 -7.14
N LEU A 273 11.15 -4.44 -6.50
CA LEU A 273 10.13 -3.58 -7.09
C LEU A 273 10.69 -2.16 -7.12
N ARG A 274 10.85 -1.58 -8.31
CA ARG A 274 11.45 -0.25 -8.42
C ARG A 274 10.94 0.57 -9.60
N ASN A 275 10.97 1.89 -9.42
CA ASN A 275 10.60 2.85 -10.46
C ASN A 275 9.16 2.65 -10.98
N LEU A 276 8.29 2.02 -10.20
CA LEU A 276 6.92 1.72 -10.60
C LEU A 276 6.01 2.93 -10.43
N THR A 277 5.01 3.02 -11.29
CA THR A 277 3.84 3.87 -11.08
C THR A 277 2.61 2.96 -10.93
N VAL A 278 1.91 3.07 -9.80
CA VAL A 278 0.73 2.25 -9.51
C VAL A 278 -0.45 3.18 -9.28
N ARG A 279 -1.51 3.02 -10.10
CA ARG A 279 -2.63 3.96 -10.09
C ARG A 279 -3.96 3.23 -10.11
N ASN A 280 -4.89 3.68 -9.28
CA ASN A 280 -6.29 3.31 -9.34
C ASN A 280 -7.15 4.55 -9.11
N PRO A 281 -8.36 4.62 -9.65
CA PRO A 281 -9.26 5.71 -9.29
C PRO A 281 -9.47 5.78 -7.78
N TRP A 282 -9.52 6.98 -7.24
CA TRP A 282 -9.73 7.23 -5.80
C TRP A 282 -11.02 6.59 -5.24
N TYR A 283 -12.00 6.30 -6.08
CA TYR A 283 -13.25 5.64 -5.70
C TYR A 283 -13.21 4.11 -5.81
N SER A 284 -12.07 3.52 -6.23
CA SER A 284 -11.96 2.07 -6.40
C SER A 284 -11.95 1.35 -5.06
N GLN A 285 -12.96 0.50 -4.83
CA GLN A 285 -13.01 -0.37 -3.66
C GLN A 285 -12.02 -1.52 -3.80
N ASN A 286 -11.26 -1.80 -2.74
CA ASN A 286 -10.13 -2.75 -2.78
C ASN A 286 -9.17 -2.42 -3.93
N GLY A 287 -8.99 -1.14 -4.19
CA GLY A 287 -8.07 -0.66 -5.20
C GLY A 287 -6.68 -0.41 -4.62
N ASP A 288 -6.20 -1.34 -3.78
CA ASP A 288 -4.90 -1.30 -3.12
C ASP A 288 -3.77 -1.25 -4.16
N GLY A 289 -2.66 -0.60 -3.82
CA GLY A 289 -1.53 -0.44 -4.73
C GLY A 289 -0.61 -1.65 -4.76
N LEU A 290 -0.06 -2.00 -3.61
CA LEU A 290 0.89 -3.09 -3.46
C LEU A 290 0.64 -3.83 -2.15
N ASP A 291 0.23 -5.06 -2.25
CA ASP A 291 0.01 -5.98 -1.13
C ASP A 291 1.12 -7.03 -1.10
N ILE A 292 2.14 -6.79 -0.27
CA ILE A 292 3.22 -7.76 -0.05
C ILE A 292 2.74 -8.75 1.01
N GLU A 293 2.42 -9.98 0.61
CA GLU A 293 1.82 -10.97 1.51
C GLU A 293 2.70 -12.20 1.70
N SER A 294 3.05 -12.51 2.95
CA SER A 294 3.85 -13.70 3.31
C SER A 294 5.16 -13.83 2.53
N CYS A 295 5.77 -12.71 2.15
CA CYS A 295 7.00 -12.65 1.34
C CYS A 295 8.24 -12.41 2.21
N ARG A 296 9.40 -12.77 1.69
CA ARG A 296 10.67 -12.54 2.39
C ARG A 296 11.78 -12.05 1.47
N ILE A 297 12.66 -11.23 2.02
CA ILE A 297 13.85 -10.67 1.36
C ILE A 297 13.46 -9.85 0.14
N GLY A 298 13.20 -8.57 0.34
CA GLY A 298 12.79 -7.72 -0.77
C GLY A 298 13.09 -6.25 -0.60
N THR A 299 13.08 -5.54 -1.73
CA THR A 299 13.22 -4.09 -1.80
C THR A 299 12.11 -3.47 -2.63
N VAL A 300 11.57 -2.36 -2.15
CA VAL A 300 10.67 -1.48 -2.89
C VAL A 300 11.30 -0.08 -2.92
N THR A 301 11.57 0.46 -4.09
CA THR A 301 12.26 1.76 -4.17
C THR A 301 11.83 2.61 -5.35
N ASN A 302 11.79 3.94 -5.14
CA ASN A 302 11.45 4.93 -6.18
C ASN A 302 10.07 4.69 -6.82
N CYS A 303 9.09 4.18 -6.07
CA CYS A 303 7.75 3.91 -6.58
C CYS A 303 6.79 5.07 -6.26
N ARG A 304 5.77 5.23 -7.10
CA ARG A 304 4.70 6.20 -6.95
C ARG A 304 3.36 5.49 -6.91
N PHE A 305 2.54 5.87 -5.94
CA PHE A 305 1.21 5.30 -5.73
C PHE A 305 0.16 6.41 -5.73
N ASP A 306 -0.97 6.17 -6.40
CA ASP A 306 -2.15 7.03 -6.40
C ASP A 306 -3.37 6.10 -6.53
N VAL A 307 -3.99 5.73 -5.42
CA VAL A 307 -4.89 4.57 -5.36
C VAL A 307 -6.14 4.85 -4.52
N GLY A 308 -7.13 3.96 -4.59
CA GLY A 308 -8.41 4.14 -3.91
C GLY A 308 -8.55 3.39 -2.58
N ASP A 309 -7.55 2.57 -2.22
CA ASP A 309 -7.44 1.86 -0.94
C ASP A 309 -5.99 1.95 -0.42
N ASP A 310 -5.47 1.01 0.34
CA ASP A 310 -4.13 1.07 0.93
C ASP A 310 -3.02 1.10 -0.15
N ALA A 311 -2.03 1.98 -0.04
CA ALA A 311 -1.01 2.15 -1.08
C ALA A 311 0.11 1.11 -1.03
N ILE A 312 0.81 1.02 0.10
CA ILE A 312 1.84 0.01 0.37
C ILE A 312 1.37 -0.76 1.59
N CYS A 313 0.91 -1.96 1.38
CA CYS A 313 0.31 -2.80 2.41
C CYS A 313 1.12 -4.07 2.64
N ILE A 314 1.45 -4.34 3.90
CA ILE A 314 2.18 -5.53 4.33
C ILE A 314 1.19 -6.48 4.99
N LYS A 315 1.07 -7.68 4.45
CA LYS A 315 0.12 -8.71 4.86
C LYS A 315 0.83 -10.06 5.08
N SER A 316 0.18 -10.99 5.77
CA SER A 316 0.71 -12.36 5.98
C SER A 316 -0.40 -13.38 6.27
N GLY A 317 -1.52 -13.25 5.56
CA GLY A 317 -2.65 -14.16 5.71
C GLY A 317 -3.64 -13.76 6.80
N LYS A 318 -4.80 -14.40 6.80
CA LYS A 318 -5.97 -14.05 7.60
C LYS A 318 -6.37 -15.20 8.52
N ASP A 319 -6.63 -14.87 9.79
CA ASP A 319 -7.21 -15.76 10.79
C ASP A 319 -6.47 -17.13 10.87
N LYS A 320 -7.19 -18.20 11.05
CA LYS A 320 -6.64 -19.55 11.18
C LYS A 320 -5.77 -19.96 9.99
N GLU A 321 -6.21 -19.70 8.74
CA GLU A 321 -5.44 -20.03 7.55
C GLU A 321 -4.08 -19.30 7.50
N GLY A 322 -4.07 -18.02 7.88
CA GLY A 322 -2.82 -17.24 7.97
C GLY A 322 -1.88 -17.77 9.05
N ARG A 323 -2.41 -18.13 10.23
CA ARG A 323 -1.61 -18.71 11.32
C ARG A 323 -1.04 -20.07 10.94
N GLU A 324 -1.86 -20.97 10.36
CA GLU A 324 -1.43 -22.29 9.89
C GLU A 324 -0.43 -22.21 8.74
N ARG A 325 -0.57 -21.24 7.83
CA ARG A 325 0.43 -20.95 6.79
C ARG A 325 1.79 -20.64 7.41
N GLY A 326 1.83 -19.93 8.53
CA GLY A 326 3.03 -19.68 9.33
C GLY A 326 4.16 -18.97 8.59
N LYS A 327 3.85 -18.22 7.52
CA LYS A 327 4.82 -17.47 6.73
C LYS A 327 4.68 -15.97 6.98
N PRO A 328 5.58 -15.38 7.76
CA PRO A 328 5.59 -13.93 7.96
C PRO A 328 5.99 -13.19 6.67
N THR A 329 5.64 -11.92 6.61
CA THR A 329 6.33 -10.99 5.70
C THR A 329 7.51 -10.40 6.45
N GLU A 330 8.72 -10.58 5.93
CA GLU A 330 9.94 -10.22 6.65
C GLU A 330 11.11 -9.81 5.75
N LEU A 331 12.05 -9.05 6.31
CA LEU A 331 13.30 -8.63 5.66
C LEU A 331 13.05 -7.78 4.41
N PHE A 332 12.31 -6.68 4.60
CA PHE A 332 12.04 -5.70 3.53
C PHE A 332 12.65 -4.34 3.83
N VAL A 333 13.17 -3.73 2.77
CA VAL A 333 13.59 -2.32 2.75
C VAL A 333 12.75 -1.57 1.72
N ILE A 334 11.95 -0.61 2.18
CA ILE A 334 11.01 0.18 1.38
C ILE A 334 11.47 1.64 1.43
N THR A 335 11.89 2.20 0.30
CA THR A 335 12.54 3.52 0.31
C THR A 335 12.13 4.40 -0.86
N ASN A 336 12.21 5.72 -0.65
CA ASN A 336 12.07 6.73 -1.71
C ASN A 336 10.73 6.62 -2.46
N CYS A 337 9.65 6.28 -1.77
CA CYS A 337 8.33 6.18 -2.38
C CYS A 337 7.46 7.39 -2.06
N VAL A 338 6.58 7.73 -2.99
CA VAL A 338 5.59 8.79 -2.84
C VAL A 338 4.20 8.20 -3.00
N VAL A 339 3.31 8.54 -2.07
CA VAL A 339 1.88 8.19 -2.13
C VAL A 339 1.08 9.48 -2.23
N TYR A 340 0.26 9.60 -3.28
CA TYR A 340 -0.59 10.77 -3.47
C TYR A 340 -1.92 10.59 -2.77
N HIS A 341 -2.78 9.65 -3.16
CA HIS A 341 -4.03 9.34 -2.48
C HIS A 341 -4.05 7.86 -2.12
N ALA A 342 -4.61 7.54 -0.97
CA ALA A 342 -4.82 6.16 -0.51
C ALA A 342 -5.63 6.18 0.80
N HIS A 343 -6.21 5.04 1.23
CA HIS A 343 -6.73 4.91 2.60
C HIS A 343 -5.61 4.87 3.65
N GLY A 344 -4.46 4.33 3.30
CA GLY A 344 -3.25 4.36 4.12
C GLY A 344 -2.00 4.49 3.26
N GLY A 345 -1.07 5.37 3.66
CA GLY A 345 0.19 5.55 2.93
C GLY A 345 1.09 4.33 3.03
N PHE A 346 1.38 3.91 4.26
CA PHE A 346 2.02 2.63 4.57
C PHE A 346 1.17 1.89 5.61
N VAL A 347 0.86 0.65 5.35
CA VAL A 347 -0.10 -0.13 6.15
C VAL A 347 0.48 -1.50 6.52
N ILE A 348 0.24 -1.94 7.76
CA ILE A 348 0.40 -3.33 8.16
C ILE A 348 -0.96 -3.88 8.59
N GLY A 349 -1.40 -4.94 7.92
CA GLY A 349 -2.67 -5.61 8.22
C GLY A 349 -3.86 -5.11 7.37
N SER A 350 -5.11 -5.49 7.76
CA SER A 350 -5.49 -6.32 8.94
C SER A 350 -5.10 -7.81 8.82
N GLU A 351 -4.85 -8.30 7.62
CA GLU A 351 -4.45 -9.69 7.34
C GLU A 351 -2.95 -9.88 7.68
N MET A 352 -2.62 -10.04 8.99
CA MET A 352 -1.24 -10.15 9.49
C MET A 352 -1.02 -11.40 10.36
N SER A 353 -1.86 -12.43 10.17
CA SER A 353 -1.93 -13.61 11.04
C SER A 353 -0.66 -14.47 11.02
N GLY A 354 0.12 -14.46 9.92
CA GLY A 354 1.41 -15.13 9.82
C GLY A 354 2.59 -14.34 10.42
N GLY A 355 2.32 -13.09 10.87
CA GLY A 355 3.33 -12.19 11.44
C GLY A 355 4.00 -11.26 10.42
N VAL A 356 4.57 -10.16 10.91
CA VAL A 356 5.35 -9.20 10.11
C VAL A 356 6.56 -8.77 10.94
N ARG A 357 7.77 -8.84 10.38
CA ARG A 357 8.97 -8.46 11.12
C ARG A 357 10.14 -8.01 10.25
N ASN A 358 11.03 -7.22 10.84
CA ASN A 358 12.25 -6.72 10.20
C ASN A 358 11.93 -5.96 8.89
N ILE A 359 11.12 -4.89 9.02
CA ILE A 359 10.76 -4.00 7.93
C ILE A 359 11.37 -2.63 8.20
N LEU A 360 12.12 -2.10 7.25
CA LEU A 360 12.56 -0.70 7.25
C LEU A 360 11.82 0.05 6.15
N ALA A 361 11.03 1.05 6.53
CA ALA A 361 10.41 2.00 5.62
C ALA A 361 11.06 3.38 5.83
N LYS A 362 11.70 3.92 4.80
CA LYS A 362 12.52 5.12 4.91
C LYS A 362 12.35 6.08 3.74
N ASN A 363 12.39 7.38 4.03
CA ASN A 363 12.26 8.44 3.02
C ASN A 363 10.99 8.28 2.19
N LEU A 364 9.84 8.20 2.89
CA LEU A 364 8.53 8.14 2.26
C LEU A 364 7.83 9.49 2.37
N THR A 365 6.99 9.80 1.39
CA THR A 365 6.17 11.02 1.38
C THR A 365 4.73 10.66 1.10
N PHE A 366 3.81 11.08 1.97
CA PHE A 366 2.37 10.88 1.83
C PHE A 366 1.65 12.22 1.69
N ILE A 367 0.82 12.35 0.66
CA ILE A 367 0.13 13.60 0.32
C ILE A 367 -1.35 13.32 0.13
N GLY A 368 -2.18 13.72 1.10
CA GLY A 368 -3.63 13.52 1.02
C GLY A 368 -4.08 12.06 1.17
N THR A 369 -3.27 11.19 1.79
CA THR A 369 -3.72 9.84 2.19
C THR A 369 -4.67 9.97 3.38
N ASP A 370 -5.74 9.17 3.43
CA ASP A 370 -6.70 9.24 4.55
C ASP A 370 -5.99 9.05 5.90
N CYS A 371 -5.09 8.07 5.99
CA CYS A 371 -4.18 7.86 7.12
C CYS A 371 -2.73 7.78 6.62
N GLY A 372 -1.77 8.29 7.39
CA GLY A 372 -0.37 8.24 7.01
C GLY A 372 0.25 6.85 7.21
N LEU A 373 0.54 6.51 8.46
CA LEU A 373 1.05 5.19 8.89
C LEU A 373 -0.07 4.46 9.63
N ARG A 374 -0.44 3.28 9.16
CA ARG A 374 -1.60 2.55 9.66
C ARG A 374 -1.28 1.12 10.03
N PHE A 375 -1.48 0.78 11.30
CA PHE A 375 -1.26 -0.55 11.87
C PHE A 375 -2.58 -1.08 12.38
N LYS A 376 -3.16 -2.08 11.71
CA LYS A 376 -4.53 -2.53 11.99
C LYS A 376 -4.60 -4.04 12.17
N SER A 377 -5.37 -4.46 13.17
CA SER A 377 -5.71 -5.85 13.44
C SER A 377 -7.01 -5.95 14.23
N VAL A 378 -7.37 -7.16 14.60
CA VAL A 378 -8.53 -7.45 15.44
C VAL A 378 -8.32 -8.79 16.13
N ARG A 379 -8.96 -9.01 17.29
CA ARG A 379 -9.06 -10.33 17.92
C ARG A 379 -9.56 -11.38 16.92
N GLY A 380 -9.04 -12.59 16.98
CA GLY A 380 -9.25 -13.65 15.99
C GLY A 380 -8.16 -13.73 14.92
N ARG A 381 -7.47 -12.61 14.61
CA ARG A 381 -6.34 -12.61 13.67
C ARG A 381 -5.13 -13.36 14.23
N GLY A 382 -4.78 -13.11 15.50
CA GLY A 382 -3.48 -13.49 16.01
C GLY A 382 -2.35 -12.79 15.29
N GLY A 383 -1.18 -13.42 15.28
CA GLY A 383 0.01 -12.90 14.60
C GLY A 383 0.78 -11.84 15.41
N LEU A 384 2.06 -11.73 15.12
CA LEU A 384 2.98 -10.80 15.77
C LEU A 384 3.59 -9.84 14.74
N VAL A 385 3.44 -8.55 14.98
CA VAL A 385 4.14 -7.49 14.25
C VAL A 385 5.23 -6.92 15.14
N GLU A 386 6.48 -7.04 14.71
CA GLU A 386 7.62 -6.59 15.49
C GLU A 386 8.82 -6.14 14.65
N ASN A 387 9.72 -5.36 15.27
CA ASN A 387 10.94 -4.90 14.63
C ASN A 387 10.64 -4.14 13.33
N ILE A 388 9.90 -3.05 13.47
CA ILE A 388 9.48 -2.17 12.36
C ILE A 388 10.14 -0.80 12.55
N TRP A 389 10.83 -0.31 11.53
CA TRP A 389 11.49 0.99 11.52
C TRP A 389 10.85 1.90 10.47
N MET A 390 10.36 3.05 10.92
CA MET A 390 9.79 4.12 10.11
C MET A 390 10.70 5.33 10.24
N GLU A 391 11.47 5.66 9.21
CA GLU A 391 12.46 6.73 9.25
C GLU A 391 12.26 7.76 8.13
N ASP A 392 12.47 9.03 8.42
CA ASP A 392 12.45 10.11 7.43
C ASP A 392 11.12 10.18 6.66
N ILE A 393 9.98 10.15 7.37
CA ILE A 393 8.63 10.17 6.77
C ILE A 393 8.07 11.59 6.76
N ARG A 394 7.50 11.99 5.64
CA ARG A 394 6.84 13.29 5.45
C ARG A 394 5.38 13.07 5.10
N MET A 395 4.50 13.82 5.76
CA MET A 395 3.06 13.72 5.56
C MET A 395 2.47 15.12 5.36
N LYS A 396 1.55 15.25 4.43
CA LYS A 396 0.85 16.50 4.18
C LYS A 396 -0.64 16.27 3.92
N ASN A 397 -1.49 17.07 4.59
CA ASN A 397 -2.94 17.04 4.42
C ASN A 397 -3.52 15.63 4.65
N ILE A 398 -3.36 15.09 5.84
CA ILE A 398 -3.87 13.79 6.26
C ILE A 398 -5.26 13.97 6.88
N PRO A 399 -6.36 13.59 6.21
CA PRO A 399 -7.72 13.89 6.68
C PRO A 399 -8.14 13.11 7.93
N THR A 400 -7.41 12.08 8.34
CA THR A 400 -7.63 11.38 9.61
C THR A 400 -6.34 11.35 10.44
N ASP A 401 -5.81 10.19 10.77
CA ASP A 401 -4.68 10.05 11.67
C ASP A 401 -3.34 10.07 10.94
N ALA A 402 -2.36 10.85 11.40
CA ALA A 402 -1.01 10.76 10.85
C ALA A 402 -0.38 9.40 11.15
N ILE A 403 -0.56 8.90 12.39
CA ILE A 403 -0.12 7.56 12.80
C ILE A 403 -1.27 6.89 13.56
N ASN A 404 -1.68 5.70 13.13
CA ASN A 404 -2.80 4.96 13.71
C ASN A 404 -2.43 3.50 14.02
N PHE A 405 -2.64 3.09 15.26
CA PHE A 405 -2.68 1.70 15.69
C PHE A 405 -4.09 1.36 16.12
N ASN A 406 -4.73 0.38 15.49
CA ASN A 406 -6.09 0.01 15.77
C ASN A 406 -6.25 -1.52 15.86
N LEU A 407 -6.39 -2.03 17.10
CA LEU A 407 -6.66 -3.45 17.36
C LEU A 407 -8.15 -3.77 17.51
N TYR A 408 -9.02 -2.83 17.14
CA TYR A 408 -10.49 -2.95 17.16
C TYR A 408 -11.09 -2.91 15.76
N TYR A 409 -10.32 -3.22 14.73
CA TYR A 409 -10.75 -3.12 13.34
C TYR A 409 -11.95 -4.04 13.09
N PHE A 410 -13.15 -3.43 12.87
CA PHE A 410 -14.45 -4.13 12.78
C PHE A 410 -14.93 -4.85 14.05
N THR A 411 -14.38 -4.57 15.25
CA THR A 411 -14.82 -5.19 16.50
C THR A 411 -16.17 -4.63 16.94
N LYS A 412 -17.06 -5.52 17.39
CA LYS A 412 -18.29 -5.17 18.11
C LYS A 412 -18.00 -5.22 19.60
N GLY A 413 -18.59 -4.29 20.38
CA GLY A 413 -18.53 -4.31 21.85
C GLY A 413 -17.40 -3.50 22.48
N ALA A 414 -16.49 -2.91 21.70
CA ALA A 414 -15.58 -1.89 22.21
C ALA A 414 -16.22 -0.51 22.04
N VAL A 415 -16.26 0.28 23.11
CA VAL A 415 -16.85 1.62 23.12
C VAL A 415 -15.78 2.63 23.51
N GLU A 416 -15.61 3.65 22.70
CA GLU A 416 -14.79 4.81 23.04
C GLU A 416 -15.68 5.84 23.78
N ASP A 417 -15.27 6.23 24.99
CA ASP A 417 -15.95 7.30 25.72
C ASP A 417 -15.80 8.62 24.93
N PRO A 418 -16.89 9.26 24.53
CA PRO A 418 -16.83 10.41 23.62
C PRO A 418 -16.23 11.67 24.26
N VAL A 419 -16.13 11.74 25.58
CA VAL A 419 -15.60 12.89 26.33
C VAL A 419 -14.11 12.71 26.62
N THR A 420 -13.75 11.57 27.15
CA THR A 420 -12.37 11.29 27.58
C THR A 420 -11.54 10.65 26.47
N GLY A 421 -12.12 9.85 25.61
CA GLY A 421 -11.43 9.00 24.64
C GLY A 421 -10.91 7.70 25.26
N GLU A 422 -11.35 7.34 26.47
CA GLU A 422 -11.03 6.05 27.08
C GLU A 422 -11.76 4.92 26.36
N MET A 423 -11.05 3.85 26.04
CA MET A 423 -11.65 2.63 25.50
C MET A 423 -12.19 1.77 26.62
N ILE A 424 -13.48 1.49 26.55
CA ILE A 424 -14.18 0.58 27.46
C ILE A 424 -14.37 -0.74 26.73
N VAL A 425 -13.64 -1.76 27.18
CA VAL A 425 -13.64 -3.08 26.56
C VAL A 425 -13.28 -4.14 27.61
N GLU A 426 -13.92 -5.31 27.51
CA GLU A 426 -13.60 -6.44 28.37
C GLU A 426 -12.27 -7.08 28.00
N LYS A 427 -11.53 -7.51 29.04
CA LYS A 427 -10.29 -8.28 28.87
C LYS A 427 -10.61 -9.71 28.50
N GLU A 428 -9.94 -10.24 27.47
CA GLU A 428 -10.04 -11.64 27.09
C GLU A 428 -8.81 -12.44 27.49
N THR A 429 -8.91 -13.77 27.43
CA THR A 429 -7.76 -14.65 27.63
C THR A 429 -6.84 -14.59 26.40
N VAL A 430 -5.54 -14.42 26.63
CA VAL A 430 -4.54 -14.47 25.55
C VAL A 430 -4.50 -15.85 24.91
N SER A 431 -4.56 -15.90 23.60
CA SER A 431 -4.51 -17.11 22.79
C SER A 431 -3.72 -16.88 21.49
N GLU A 432 -3.64 -17.89 20.64
CA GLU A 432 -3.06 -17.76 19.29
C GLU A 432 -3.83 -16.76 18.41
N GLU A 433 -5.06 -16.41 18.78
CA GLU A 433 -5.94 -15.48 18.09
C GLU A 433 -5.72 -14.02 18.54
N THR A 434 -4.91 -13.81 19.57
CA THR A 434 -4.62 -12.47 20.10
C THR A 434 -3.53 -11.79 19.27
N PRO A 435 -3.83 -10.69 18.57
CA PRO A 435 -2.83 -9.96 17.77
C PRO A 435 -1.88 -9.17 18.69
N ALA A 436 -0.61 -9.04 18.29
CA ALA A 436 0.39 -8.30 19.01
C ALA A 436 1.19 -7.34 18.13
N PHE A 437 1.40 -6.10 18.61
CA PHE A 437 2.28 -5.11 18.00
C PHE A 437 3.32 -4.66 19.04
N LYS A 438 4.60 -4.82 18.71
CA LYS A 438 5.69 -4.42 19.60
C LYS A 438 7.00 -4.09 18.88
N ASN A 439 7.94 -3.45 19.59
CA ASN A 439 9.29 -3.14 19.10
C ASN A 439 9.25 -2.35 17.78
N MET A 440 8.67 -1.16 17.81
CA MET A 440 8.54 -0.30 16.63
C MET A 440 9.21 1.06 16.86
N TYR A 441 9.86 1.57 15.83
CA TYR A 441 10.72 2.74 15.92
C TYR A 441 10.32 3.77 14.86
N PHE A 442 9.93 4.95 15.31
CA PHE A 442 9.52 6.07 14.46
C PHE A 442 10.53 7.20 14.66
N LYS A 443 11.22 7.57 13.60
CA LYS A 443 12.28 8.57 13.67
C LYS A 443 12.21 9.58 12.53
N ASN A 444 12.39 10.86 12.86
CA ASN A 444 12.37 11.95 11.89
C ASN A 444 11.04 11.99 11.11
N ILE A 445 9.93 12.12 11.84
CA ILE A 445 8.59 12.18 11.24
C ILE A 445 8.15 13.64 11.18
N TYR A 446 7.79 14.10 9.99
CA TYR A 446 7.27 15.44 9.75
C TYR A 446 5.83 15.37 9.23
N VAL A 447 4.90 16.05 9.90
CA VAL A 447 3.48 16.10 9.53
C VAL A 447 3.02 17.54 9.41
N ASP A 448 2.60 17.94 8.21
CA ASP A 448 2.01 19.25 7.93
C ASP A 448 0.51 19.11 7.66
N GLY A 449 -0.28 19.11 8.74
CA GLY A 449 -1.73 19.01 8.71
C GLY A 449 -2.25 17.58 8.74
N ALA A 450 -2.75 17.17 9.91
CA ALA A 450 -3.53 15.95 10.10
C ALA A 450 -4.77 16.27 10.95
N GLN A 451 -5.82 15.43 10.86
CA GLN A 451 -6.93 15.55 11.80
C GLN A 451 -6.44 15.16 13.21
N GLN A 452 -5.72 14.04 13.34
CA GLN A 452 -5.14 13.59 14.60
C GLN A 452 -3.65 13.27 14.44
N ALA A 453 -2.84 13.67 15.42
CA ALA A 453 -1.40 13.43 15.42
C ALA A 453 -1.04 11.94 15.52
N LEU A 454 -1.57 11.28 16.53
CA LEU A 454 -1.29 9.87 16.84
C LEU A 454 -2.48 9.27 17.57
N LYS A 455 -2.93 8.10 17.13
CA LYS A 455 -3.95 7.31 17.81
C LYS A 455 -3.46 5.87 18.00
N ILE A 456 -3.32 5.41 19.26
CA ILE A 456 -2.93 4.04 19.60
C ILE A 456 -4.04 3.39 20.41
N MET A 457 -4.68 2.37 19.83
CA MET A 457 -5.80 1.64 20.41
C MET A 457 -5.42 0.17 20.55
N GLY A 458 -4.71 -0.15 21.64
CA GLY A 458 -4.36 -1.52 22.05
C GLY A 458 -5.52 -2.24 22.73
N ILE A 459 -5.35 -3.51 23.08
CA ILE A 459 -6.34 -4.32 23.82
C ILE A 459 -5.80 -4.65 25.23
N PRO A 460 -6.68 -4.81 26.23
CA PRO A 460 -6.25 -4.95 27.63
C PRO A 460 -5.39 -6.17 27.90
N GLU A 461 -5.61 -7.28 27.19
CA GLU A 461 -4.82 -8.52 27.33
C GLU A 461 -3.49 -8.49 26.60
N MET A 462 -3.35 -7.63 25.57
CA MET A 462 -2.14 -7.50 24.73
C MET A 462 -1.96 -6.04 24.32
N PRO A 463 -1.42 -5.19 25.19
CA PRO A 463 -1.21 -3.78 24.87
C PRO A 463 -0.20 -3.62 23.72
N VAL A 464 -0.36 -2.55 22.93
CA VAL A 464 0.67 -2.10 21.98
C VAL A 464 1.88 -1.65 22.79
N GLN A 465 3.08 -2.19 22.51
CA GLN A 465 4.20 -2.01 23.44
C GLN A 465 5.58 -1.84 22.80
N ASN A 466 6.50 -1.26 23.56
CA ASN A 466 7.88 -1.02 23.16
C ASN A 466 7.94 -0.18 21.87
N ILE A 467 7.32 0.99 21.90
CA ILE A 467 7.31 1.91 20.76
C ILE A 467 8.14 3.15 21.10
N GLN A 468 9.01 3.53 20.20
CA GLN A 468 9.83 4.74 20.31
C GLN A 468 9.46 5.76 19.23
N PHE A 469 9.18 6.97 19.64
CA PHE A 469 8.94 8.12 18.77
C PHE A 469 10.06 9.14 19.00
N GLN A 470 10.90 9.36 17.99
CA GLN A 470 12.07 10.23 18.10
C GLN A 470 12.10 11.30 17.00
N ASN A 471 12.36 12.55 17.37
CA ASN A 471 12.48 13.68 16.43
C ASN A 471 11.22 13.84 15.57
N MET A 472 10.11 14.16 16.19
CA MET A 472 8.84 14.35 15.48
C MET A 472 8.42 15.82 15.49
N ILE A 473 7.96 16.32 14.34
CA ILE A 473 7.33 17.63 14.20
C ILE A 473 5.96 17.41 13.59
N ILE A 474 4.90 17.69 14.36
CA ILE A 474 3.53 17.38 13.97
C ILE A 474 2.64 18.61 14.10
N ARG A 475 1.95 18.99 13.03
CA ARG A 475 0.84 19.93 13.04
C ARG A 475 -0.46 19.17 12.78
N SER A 476 -1.43 19.26 13.70
CA SER A 476 -2.71 18.54 13.62
C SER A 476 -3.84 19.29 14.34
N GLU A 477 -5.09 18.90 14.10
CA GLU A 477 -6.24 19.45 14.83
C GLU A 477 -6.37 18.84 16.24
N VAL A 478 -6.11 17.54 16.36
CA VAL A 478 -6.21 16.76 17.60
C VAL A 478 -4.84 16.16 17.92
N GLY A 479 -4.50 16.12 19.20
CA GLY A 479 -3.21 15.65 19.68
C GLY A 479 -3.06 14.12 19.70
N ILE A 480 -2.33 13.64 20.68
CA ILE A 480 -2.01 12.22 20.88
C ILE A 480 -3.11 11.56 21.72
N GLN A 481 -3.55 10.36 21.32
CA GLN A 481 -4.45 9.51 22.08
C GLN A 481 -3.91 8.09 22.17
N MET A 482 -3.84 7.55 23.39
CA MET A 482 -3.37 6.19 23.64
C MET A 482 -4.30 5.46 24.61
N ASN A 483 -4.58 4.20 24.30
CA ASN A 483 -5.33 3.27 25.17
C ASN A 483 -4.67 1.91 25.14
N TYR A 484 -4.47 1.29 26.31
CA TYR A 484 -3.84 -0.02 26.48
C TYR A 484 -2.48 -0.09 25.75
N THR A 485 -1.55 0.74 26.23
CA THR A 485 -0.16 0.78 25.72
C THR A 485 0.82 0.48 26.83
N ALA A 486 2.03 0.03 26.49
CA ALA A 486 3.10 -0.19 27.47
C ALA A 486 4.48 0.13 26.90
N ASN A 487 5.34 0.75 27.70
CA ASN A 487 6.71 1.11 27.33
C ASN A 487 6.73 1.97 26.04
N ILE A 488 6.17 3.16 26.12
CA ILE A 488 6.11 4.12 25.02
C ILE A 488 7.02 5.31 25.36
N ASP A 489 8.00 5.55 24.51
CA ASP A 489 8.93 6.67 24.63
C ASP A 489 8.66 7.74 23.58
N PHE A 490 8.54 8.99 24.01
CA PHE A 490 8.52 10.19 23.17
C PHE A 490 9.78 11.00 23.45
N ASP A 491 10.67 11.12 22.49
CA ASP A 491 11.95 11.81 22.61
C ASP A 491 12.06 12.90 21.53
N ASN A 492 12.15 14.15 21.95
CA ASN A 492 12.21 15.32 21.08
C ASN A 492 11.01 15.41 20.11
N VAL A 493 9.82 15.65 20.66
CA VAL A 493 8.55 15.75 19.90
C VAL A 493 7.98 17.16 20.04
N ASP A 494 7.82 17.82 18.91
CA ASP A 494 7.15 19.11 18.77
C ASP A 494 5.76 18.91 18.16
N LEU A 495 4.70 19.21 18.94
CA LEU A 495 3.29 19.12 18.54
C LEU A 495 2.68 20.52 18.46
N LYS A 496 2.05 20.85 17.34
CA LYS A 496 1.26 22.07 17.20
C LYS A 496 -0.18 21.72 16.89
N LEU A 497 -1.10 22.17 17.75
CA LEU A 497 -2.53 21.99 17.55
C LEU A 497 -3.11 23.21 16.80
N ASP A 498 -3.83 22.95 15.71
CA ASP A 498 -4.57 23.97 14.94
C ASP A 498 -5.87 24.40 15.65
N LYS A 499 -6.37 23.59 16.58
CA LYS A 499 -7.57 23.86 17.40
C LYS A 499 -7.25 23.65 18.88
N PRO A 500 -7.77 24.52 19.78
CA PRO A 500 -7.59 24.31 21.22
C PRO A 500 -8.06 22.93 21.66
N GLY A 501 -7.22 22.17 22.32
CA GLY A 501 -7.52 20.80 22.71
C GLY A 501 -6.57 20.23 23.76
N ILE A 502 -6.50 18.93 23.84
CA ILE A 502 -5.59 18.21 24.73
C ILE A 502 -4.40 17.72 23.91
N SER A 503 -3.19 18.04 24.34
CA SER A 503 -1.98 17.63 23.60
C SER A 503 -1.78 16.13 23.63
N ALA A 504 -1.91 15.49 24.81
CA ALA A 504 -1.85 14.05 24.92
C ALA A 504 -2.84 13.53 25.96
N ARG A 505 -3.63 12.54 25.55
CA ARG A 505 -4.52 11.79 26.45
C ARG A 505 -4.16 10.32 26.42
N PHE A 506 -4.10 9.68 27.58
CA PHE A 506 -3.81 8.25 27.64
C PHE A 506 -4.46 7.57 28.82
N PHE A 507 -4.98 6.37 28.57
CA PHE A 507 -5.74 5.57 29.49
C PHE A 507 -5.22 4.13 29.52
N ASN A 508 -5.23 3.52 30.71
CA ASN A 508 -4.85 2.12 30.88
C ASN A 508 -3.45 1.81 30.27
N SER A 509 -2.54 2.78 30.41
CA SER A 509 -1.22 2.78 29.76
C SER A 509 -0.10 2.72 30.80
N GLN A 510 0.98 1.98 30.49
CA GLN A 510 2.04 1.68 31.46
C GLN A 510 3.41 2.10 30.93
N ASN A 511 4.26 2.67 31.81
CA ASN A 511 5.62 3.10 31.49
C ASN A 511 5.65 4.02 30.27
N ILE A 512 5.03 5.18 30.39
CA ILE A 512 4.96 6.19 29.35
C ILE A 512 5.95 7.30 29.70
N ASP A 513 6.89 7.56 28.82
CA ASP A 513 7.95 8.54 29.05
C ASP A 513 7.93 9.62 27.95
N PHE A 514 7.66 10.86 28.36
CA PHE A 514 7.81 12.04 27.53
C PHE A 514 9.13 12.72 27.86
N LYS A 515 10.09 12.67 26.92
CA LYS A 515 11.39 13.34 27.01
C LYS A 515 11.43 14.46 26.01
N GLU A 516 11.70 15.68 26.46
CA GLU A 516 11.78 16.85 25.58
C GLU A 516 10.52 17.02 24.70
N PHE A 517 9.34 16.84 25.28
CA PHE A 517 8.08 17.11 24.62
C PHE A 517 7.79 18.61 24.58
N ASN A 518 7.32 19.12 23.44
CA ASN A 518 6.83 20.48 23.30
C ASN A 518 5.45 20.48 22.69
N SER A 519 4.58 21.39 23.13
CA SER A 519 3.24 21.52 22.56
C SER A 519 2.81 22.99 22.53
N GLU A 520 2.11 23.36 21.46
CA GLU A 520 1.54 24.68 21.24
C GLU A 520 0.08 24.55 20.78
N GLY A 521 -0.74 25.55 21.13
CA GLY A 521 -2.15 25.64 20.72
C GLY A 521 -3.12 24.83 21.60
N GLU A 522 -2.63 24.18 22.64
CA GLU A 522 -3.45 23.43 23.59
C GLU A 522 -4.11 24.32 24.66
N ASN A 523 -5.23 23.85 25.23
CA ASN A 523 -5.82 24.36 26.46
C ASN A 523 -5.58 23.42 27.67
N GLN A 524 -5.10 22.21 27.40
CA GLN A 524 -4.71 21.20 28.38
C GLN A 524 -3.54 20.39 27.83
N LEU A 525 -2.44 20.25 28.60
CA LEU A 525 -1.31 19.43 28.14
C LEU A 525 -1.63 17.95 28.19
N PHE A 526 -1.98 17.45 29.37
CA PHE A 526 -2.15 16.02 29.58
C PHE A 526 -3.48 15.70 30.25
N LEU A 527 -4.14 14.64 29.75
CA LEU A 527 -5.26 13.98 30.41
C LEU A 527 -4.88 12.52 30.64
N VAL A 528 -4.75 12.13 31.89
CA VAL A 528 -4.26 10.79 32.29
C VAL A 528 -5.34 10.07 33.10
N GLY A 529 -5.72 8.88 32.66
CA GLY A 529 -6.78 8.11 33.30
C GLY A 529 -6.61 6.59 33.15
N GLY A 530 -7.63 5.85 33.59
CA GLY A 530 -7.65 4.39 33.52
C GLY A 530 -6.91 3.71 34.66
N ASN A 531 -7.56 2.71 35.29
CA ASN A 531 -7.08 2.04 36.50
C ASN A 531 -5.78 1.22 36.32
N LEU A 532 -5.40 0.92 35.07
CA LEU A 532 -4.17 0.18 34.74
C LEU A 532 -3.00 1.12 34.47
N THR A 533 -3.21 2.43 34.46
CA THR A 533 -2.16 3.41 34.19
C THR A 533 -1.16 3.50 35.33
N LYS A 534 0.14 3.38 35.00
CA LYS A 534 1.24 3.46 35.95
C LYS A 534 2.57 3.83 35.28
N GLY A 535 3.50 4.38 36.07
CA GLY A 535 4.86 4.66 35.60
C GLY A 535 4.91 5.72 34.50
N VAL A 536 4.22 6.84 34.70
CA VAL A 536 4.18 7.94 33.72
C VAL A 536 5.23 9.00 34.12
N THR A 537 6.09 9.37 33.17
CA THR A 537 7.06 10.45 33.32
C THR A 537 6.80 11.55 32.28
N LEU A 538 6.69 12.78 32.75
CA LEU A 538 6.40 13.94 31.92
C LEU A 538 7.52 14.98 32.03
N ASN A 539 8.17 15.30 30.93
CA ASN A 539 9.19 16.33 30.81
C ASN A 539 8.96 17.20 29.59
N MET A 540 8.86 18.52 29.78
CA MET A 540 8.68 19.49 28.70
C MET A 540 10.02 20.11 28.31
N LYS A 541 10.21 20.30 27.01
CA LYS A 541 11.44 20.84 26.41
C LYS A 541 11.75 22.30 26.82
N HIS A 542 10.73 23.14 26.86
CA HIS A 542 10.91 24.60 26.97
C HIS A 542 10.08 25.25 28.07
N ARG A 543 9.30 24.53 28.83
CA ARG A 543 8.50 25.09 29.91
C ARG A 543 8.33 24.10 31.07
N LYS A 544 8.12 24.67 32.24
CA LYS A 544 7.68 23.87 33.40
C LYS A 544 6.25 23.43 33.27
N ILE A 545 5.94 22.26 33.79
CA ILE A 545 4.59 21.72 33.90
C ILE A 545 4.00 22.14 35.24
N TYR A 546 2.83 22.73 35.25
CA TYR A 546 2.10 23.07 36.46
C TYR A 546 0.90 22.14 36.64
N SER A 547 0.39 22.04 37.88
CA SER A 547 -0.77 21.19 38.19
C SER A 547 -2.02 21.48 37.34
N LYS A 548 -2.20 22.70 36.90
CA LYS A 548 -3.30 23.10 35.99
C LYS A 548 -3.15 22.54 34.56
N ASP A 549 -1.94 22.20 34.17
CA ASP A 549 -1.61 21.70 32.82
C ASP A 549 -1.92 20.20 32.69
N ILE A 550 -2.11 19.50 33.83
CA ILE A 550 -2.36 18.07 33.86
C ILE A 550 -3.67 17.78 34.58
N LYS A 551 -4.54 17.03 33.93
CA LYS A 551 -5.72 16.43 34.54
C LYS A 551 -5.46 14.95 34.75
N VAL A 552 -5.34 14.53 36.00
CA VAL A 552 -5.09 13.14 36.39
C VAL A 552 -6.27 12.65 37.22
N LEU A 553 -6.76 11.43 36.93
CA LEU A 553 -7.78 10.80 37.77
C LEU A 553 -7.22 10.54 39.16
N GLU A 554 -8.00 10.79 40.21
CA GLU A 554 -7.59 10.72 41.61
C GLU A 554 -6.92 9.38 41.97
N SER A 555 -7.46 8.28 41.45
CA SER A 555 -7.01 6.91 41.71
C SER A 555 -5.56 6.62 41.26
N ILE A 556 -4.99 7.43 40.34
CA ILE A 556 -3.67 7.20 39.75
C ILE A 556 -2.70 8.38 39.91
N LYS A 557 -3.03 9.37 40.73
CA LYS A 557 -2.16 10.55 40.91
C LYS A 557 -0.71 10.21 41.26
N ASN A 558 -0.50 9.21 42.09
CA ASN A 558 0.85 8.76 42.53
C ASN A 558 1.62 8.01 41.43
N GLN A 559 1.00 7.74 40.28
CA GLN A 559 1.63 7.05 39.15
C GLN A 559 2.23 8.01 38.12
N VAL A 560 2.02 9.32 38.30
CA VAL A 560 2.47 10.36 37.38
C VAL A 560 3.61 11.15 38.03
N LYS A 561 4.79 11.11 37.42
CA LYS A 561 5.98 11.87 37.83
C LYS A 561 6.20 13.03 36.86
N ILE A 562 6.28 14.25 37.38
CA ILE A 562 6.66 15.43 36.61
C ILE A 562 8.16 15.66 36.87
N ILE A 563 8.92 15.86 35.79
CA ILE A 563 10.32 16.28 35.85
C ILE A 563 10.35 17.79 35.64
N GLU A 564 10.84 18.52 36.66
CA GLU A 564 10.94 20.00 36.66
C GLU A 564 12.17 20.48 35.87
#